data_5323739be4cd37f524659f66171504b5
#
_entry.id   5323739be4cd37f524659f66171504b5
#
_cell.length_a   1.000
_cell.length_b   1.000
_cell.length_c   1.000
_cell.angle_alpha   90.00
_cell.angle_beta   90.00
_cell.angle_gamma   90.00
#
_symmetry.space_group_name_H-M   'P 1'
#
loop_
_entity.id
_entity.type
_entity.pdbx_description
1 polymer ?
#
loop_
_entity_poly.entity_id
_entity_poly.type
_entity_poly.pdbx_seq_one_letter_code
_entity_poly.pdbx_strand_id
1 'polypeptide(L)'
;MLALGKLLELTLAGREPAQKIQLTADGVRLRWLGEGALEVTPPGGQDTGLDVLLSAGIHGNETAPIELLDRLLQGIARGDIKPRARILFLFGNPGAMRTGNRFVEEDLNRLFNGRHESSCGPEAMRACELEHLAKAFFSLAGRTRLHYDLHTAIRGSKLEQFALYPFKEGRAPSRRELARLRAAGMEAVLLQSKPSIVFSAFTCEQLNAEAFTLELGKARPFRHNAGVNVERLEQRLKQIIEGTEPSLEEASLDGLQLFSVAREVIKHSEAFILHLPADVENFSELPKGYLLAEDAGKTRWIIEEKGARIIFPNPKVKSGLRAGIIIEPASEALLDQSLA
;
A
#
# COMPACT_ATOMS: atom_id res chain seq x y z
N MET A 1 -3.54 29.02 -4.29
CA MET A 1 -2.91 27.71 -4.01
C MET A 1 -1.70 27.54 -4.93
N LEU A 2 -0.57 27.07 -4.41
CA LEU A 2 0.63 26.81 -5.19
C LEU A 2 0.36 25.79 -6.31
N ALA A 3 0.97 25.98 -7.49
CA ALA A 3 0.75 25.09 -8.63
C ALA A 3 1.15 23.63 -8.34
N LEU A 4 2.20 23.42 -7.53
CA LEU A 4 2.64 22.08 -7.12
C LEU A 4 1.66 21.39 -6.16
N GLY A 5 0.80 22.13 -5.46
CA GLY A 5 -0.32 21.56 -4.72
C GLY A 5 -1.40 20.88 -5.57
N LYS A 6 -1.32 21.04 -6.90
CA LYS A 6 -2.20 20.40 -7.88
C LYS A 6 -1.50 19.23 -8.62
N LEU A 7 -0.69 18.46 -7.90
CA LEU A 7 0.07 17.35 -8.49
C LEU A 7 -0.83 16.37 -9.27
N LEU A 8 -1.99 16.02 -8.72
CA LEU A 8 -2.94 15.13 -9.39
C LEU A 8 -3.44 15.72 -10.72
N GLU A 9 -3.81 17.00 -10.73
CA GLU A 9 -4.27 17.69 -11.95
C GLU A 9 -3.16 17.71 -13.02
N LEU A 10 -1.91 18.01 -12.62
CA LEU A 10 -0.75 17.99 -13.52
C LEU A 10 -0.50 16.58 -14.07
N THR A 11 -0.55 15.56 -13.20
CA THR A 11 -0.35 14.15 -13.56
C THR A 11 -1.40 13.67 -14.56
N LEU A 12 -2.68 13.93 -14.28
CA LEU A 12 -3.78 13.51 -15.19
C LEU A 12 -3.73 14.24 -16.54
N ALA A 13 -3.25 15.50 -16.53
CA ALA A 13 -3.08 16.28 -17.75
C ALA A 13 -1.78 15.96 -18.52
N GLY A 14 -0.89 15.13 -17.97
CA GLY A 14 0.43 14.86 -18.57
C GLY A 14 1.28 16.12 -18.72
N ARG A 15 1.19 17.06 -17.77
CA ARG A 15 1.86 18.37 -17.84
C ARG A 15 2.90 18.54 -16.77
N GLU A 16 4.04 19.09 -17.16
CA GLU A 16 5.07 19.54 -16.23
C GLU A 16 4.76 20.97 -15.70
N PRO A 17 5.00 21.23 -14.41
CA PRO A 17 4.92 22.57 -13.87
C PRO A 17 6.09 23.43 -14.38
N ALA A 18 5.83 24.73 -14.65
CA ALA A 18 6.87 25.68 -15.03
C ALA A 18 7.91 25.87 -13.91
N GLN A 19 7.44 25.92 -12.66
CA GLN A 19 8.31 26.01 -11.48
C GLN A 19 8.38 24.65 -10.80
N LYS A 20 9.59 24.09 -10.70
CA LYS A 20 9.85 22.78 -10.08
C LYS A 20 10.00 22.86 -8.55
N ILE A 21 10.20 24.04 -7.99
CA ILE A 21 10.31 24.31 -6.54
C ILE A 21 9.42 25.47 -6.19
N GLN A 22 8.60 25.30 -5.15
CA GLN A 22 7.74 26.33 -4.58
C GLN A 22 7.80 26.28 -3.06
N LEU A 23 7.61 27.44 -2.42
CA LEU A 23 7.55 27.57 -0.97
C LEU A 23 6.14 28.02 -0.56
N THR A 24 5.62 27.44 0.51
CA THR A 24 4.43 27.97 1.19
C THR A 24 4.80 29.21 2.00
N ALA A 25 3.81 29.96 2.46
CA ALA A 25 4.03 31.11 3.35
C ALA A 25 4.78 30.75 4.64
N ASP A 26 4.57 29.52 5.15
CA ASP A 26 5.24 29.00 6.35
C ASP A 26 6.63 28.39 6.05
N GLY A 27 7.14 28.51 4.82
CA GLY A 27 8.48 28.05 4.43
C GLY A 27 8.58 26.55 4.10
N VAL A 28 7.46 25.84 3.98
CA VAL A 28 7.46 24.43 3.50
C VAL A 28 7.85 24.39 2.03
N ARG A 29 8.86 23.59 1.68
CA ARG A 29 9.32 23.44 0.31
C ARG A 29 8.61 22.29 -0.40
N LEU A 30 7.97 22.60 -1.51
CA LEU A 30 7.44 21.64 -2.48
C LEU A 30 8.41 21.52 -3.64
N ARG A 31 8.86 20.30 -3.97
CA ARG A 31 9.79 20.02 -5.08
C ARG A 31 9.20 18.94 -5.98
N TRP A 32 8.87 19.31 -7.21
CA TRP A 32 8.48 18.36 -8.25
C TRP A 32 9.69 17.55 -8.71
N LEU A 33 9.58 16.23 -8.73
CA LEU A 33 10.65 15.31 -9.09
C LEU A 33 10.45 14.65 -10.46
N GLY A 34 9.21 14.56 -10.89
CA GLY A 34 8.80 13.94 -12.12
C GLY A 34 7.28 13.81 -12.19
N GLU A 35 6.76 13.22 -13.25
CA GLU A 35 5.32 12.98 -13.38
C GLU A 35 4.81 12.14 -12.21
N GLY A 36 3.80 12.64 -11.50
CA GLY A 36 3.23 11.98 -10.33
C GLY A 36 4.15 11.92 -9.09
N ALA A 37 5.27 12.66 -9.07
CA ALA A 37 6.23 12.61 -7.98
C ALA A 37 6.57 13.99 -7.42
N LEU A 38 6.36 14.18 -6.10
CA LEU A 38 6.59 15.43 -5.41
C LEU A 38 7.15 15.22 -4.01
N GLU A 39 8.26 15.87 -3.69
CA GLU A 39 8.83 15.90 -2.35
C GLU A 39 8.38 17.15 -1.60
N VAL A 40 8.02 16.95 -0.34
CA VAL A 40 7.74 18.01 0.65
C VAL A 40 8.82 17.98 1.71
N THR A 41 9.42 19.15 1.97
CA THR A 41 10.41 19.32 3.04
C THR A 41 9.90 20.35 4.04
N PRO A 42 9.89 20.06 5.36
CA PRO A 42 9.49 21.01 6.37
C PRO A 42 10.46 22.20 6.44
N PRO A 43 10.06 23.34 7.04
CA PRO A 43 10.97 24.46 7.30
C PRO A 43 12.17 24.04 8.14
N GLY A 44 13.28 24.73 7.98
CA GLY A 44 14.51 24.46 8.75
C GLY A 44 14.26 24.49 10.26
N GLY A 45 14.83 23.52 10.99
CA GLY A 45 14.69 23.39 12.44
C GLY A 45 13.37 22.76 12.94
N GLN A 46 12.44 22.43 12.06
CA GLN A 46 11.16 21.79 12.42
C GLN A 46 11.08 20.31 12.04
N ASP A 47 12.09 19.79 11.36
CA ASP A 47 12.14 18.40 10.90
C ASP A 47 12.31 17.43 12.08
N THR A 48 11.40 16.46 12.20
CA THR A 48 11.39 15.45 13.28
C THR A 48 12.32 14.25 13.01
N GLY A 49 13.00 14.21 11.87
CA GLY A 49 13.82 13.06 11.49
C GLY A 49 13.03 11.88 10.90
N LEU A 50 11.75 12.11 10.58
CA LEU A 50 10.89 11.11 9.95
C LEU A 50 10.80 11.37 8.43
N ASP A 51 11.03 10.32 7.64
CA ASP A 51 10.77 10.29 6.20
C ASP A 51 9.52 9.44 5.92
N VAL A 52 8.53 10.02 5.26
CA VAL A 52 7.26 9.36 4.94
C VAL A 52 7.10 9.29 3.43
N LEU A 53 7.04 8.08 2.87
CA LEU A 53 6.63 7.84 1.50
C LEU A 53 5.15 7.49 1.49
N LEU A 54 4.37 8.25 0.74
CA LEU A 54 2.94 8.01 0.52
C LEU A 54 2.73 7.75 -0.97
N SER A 55 2.37 6.52 -1.34
CA SER A 55 2.08 6.15 -2.72
C SER A 55 0.62 5.74 -2.90
N ALA A 56 0.06 6.05 -4.05
CA ALA A 56 -1.26 5.62 -4.50
C ALA A 56 -1.28 5.54 -6.03
N GLY A 57 -2.28 4.87 -6.59
CA GLY A 57 -2.41 4.78 -8.04
C GLY A 57 -1.34 3.91 -8.72
N ILE A 58 -0.73 2.97 -8.01
CA ILE A 58 0.00 1.84 -8.59
C ILE A 58 -0.94 1.11 -9.57
N HIS A 59 -2.21 0.98 -9.19
CA HIS A 59 -3.28 0.62 -10.08
C HIS A 59 -4.15 1.86 -10.35
N GLY A 60 -4.25 2.26 -11.62
CA GLY A 60 -4.84 3.55 -11.98
C GLY A 60 -6.35 3.70 -11.72
N ASN A 61 -7.07 2.59 -11.59
CA ASN A 61 -8.50 2.57 -11.28
C ASN A 61 -8.84 2.55 -9.78
N GLU A 62 -7.83 2.60 -8.91
CA GLU A 62 -7.97 2.60 -7.45
C GLU A 62 -7.94 4.05 -6.93
N THR A 63 -9.05 4.76 -7.11
CA THR A 63 -9.05 6.24 -7.06
C THR A 63 -9.23 6.84 -5.66
N ALA A 64 -9.84 6.13 -4.70
CA ALA A 64 -10.03 6.66 -3.34
C ALA A 64 -8.71 7.05 -2.65
N PRO A 65 -7.65 6.20 -2.68
CA PRO A 65 -6.34 6.59 -2.15
C PRO A 65 -5.69 7.75 -2.91
N ILE A 66 -5.89 7.83 -4.24
CA ILE A 66 -5.37 8.94 -5.05
C ILE A 66 -6.00 10.27 -4.60
N GLU A 67 -7.33 10.29 -4.43
CA GLU A 67 -8.05 11.47 -3.93
C GLU A 67 -7.65 11.83 -2.50
N LEU A 68 -7.36 10.84 -1.65
CA LEU A 68 -6.86 11.08 -0.30
C LEU A 68 -5.51 11.79 -0.30
N LEU A 69 -4.54 11.29 -1.07
CA LEU A 69 -3.22 11.92 -1.17
C LEU A 69 -3.29 13.33 -1.79
N ASP A 70 -4.17 13.52 -2.78
CA ASP A 70 -4.39 14.84 -3.37
C ASP A 70 -4.92 15.85 -2.34
N ARG A 71 -5.89 15.46 -1.50
CA ARG A 71 -6.39 16.32 -0.40
C ARG A 71 -5.31 16.69 0.61
N LEU A 72 -4.48 15.72 1.01
CA LEU A 72 -3.37 15.97 1.95
C LEU A 72 -2.36 16.97 1.35
N LEU A 73 -1.94 16.76 0.12
CA LEU A 73 -1.01 17.65 -0.57
C LEU A 73 -1.58 19.06 -0.76
N GLN A 74 -2.86 19.17 -1.14
CA GLN A 74 -3.54 20.45 -1.23
C GLN A 74 -3.60 21.16 0.12
N GLY A 75 -3.87 20.43 1.21
CA GLY A 75 -3.85 20.98 2.57
C GLY A 75 -2.47 21.55 2.96
N ILE A 76 -1.39 20.83 2.60
CA ILE A 76 -0.02 21.34 2.79
C ILE A 76 0.22 22.59 1.95
N ALA A 77 -0.16 22.57 0.68
CA ALA A 77 0.08 23.69 -0.24
C ALA A 77 -0.72 24.97 0.14
N ARG A 78 -1.83 24.83 0.87
CA ARG A 78 -2.60 25.96 1.43
C ARG A 78 -2.09 26.43 2.80
N GLY A 79 -1.27 25.60 3.49
CA GLY A 79 -0.84 25.86 4.87
C GLY A 79 -1.82 25.35 5.94
N ASP A 80 -2.85 24.58 5.55
CA ASP A 80 -3.80 23.96 6.49
C ASP A 80 -3.16 22.78 7.24
N ILE A 81 -2.16 22.13 6.64
CA ILE A 81 -1.34 21.06 7.22
C ILE A 81 0.11 21.56 7.24
N LYS A 82 0.76 21.49 8.42
CA LYS A 82 2.12 22.00 8.65
C LYS A 82 3.11 20.85 8.84
N PRO A 83 3.77 20.39 7.76
CA PRO A 83 4.67 19.25 7.83
C PRO A 83 5.85 19.49 8.76
N ARG A 84 6.14 18.48 9.58
CA ARG A 84 7.36 18.33 10.38
C ARG A 84 8.13 17.06 10.01
N ALA A 85 7.57 16.24 9.13
CA ALA A 85 8.23 15.13 8.46
C ALA A 85 8.60 15.53 7.02
N ARG A 86 9.65 14.91 6.45
CA ARG A 86 9.84 14.92 4.99
C ARG A 86 8.86 13.95 4.37
N ILE A 87 8.26 14.32 3.24
CA ILE A 87 7.26 13.48 2.60
C ILE A 87 7.58 13.34 1.11
N LEU A 88 7.45 12.11 0.59
CA LEU A 88 7.43 11.85 -0.84
C LEU A 88 6.03 11.39 -1.23
N PHE A 89 5.32 12.19 -2.03
CA PHE A 89 4.04 11.81 -2.65
C PHE A 89 4.32 11.17 -4.00
N LEU A 90 3.75 9.99 -4.24
CA LEU A 90 3.86 9.26 -5.50
C LEU A 90 2.47 8.84 -6.02
N PHE A 91 2.14 9.25 -7.25
CA PHE A 91 1.11 8.63 -8.07
C PHE A 91 1.77 7.61 -8.99
N GLY A 92 1.52 6.31 -8.71
CA GLY A 92 2.33 5.21 -9.22
C GLY A 92 2.29 5.05 -10.74
N ASN A 93 1.10 4.96 -11.35
CA ASN A 93 0.92 4.69 -12.77
C ASN A 93 0.06 5.77 -13.46
N PRO A 94 0.66 6.92 -13.82
CA PRO A 94 -0.06 8.01 -14.49
C PRO A 94 -0.78 7.59 -15.77
N GLY A 95 -0.19 6.69 -16.56
CA GLY A 95 -0.80 6.16 -17.78
C GLY A 95 -2.11 5.43 -17.51
N ALA A 96 -2.11 4.52 -16.55
CA ALA A 96 -3.29 3.78 -16.13
C ALA A 96 -4.35 4.69 -15.45
N MET A 97 -3.90 5.69 -14.66
CA MET A 97 -4.80 6.65 -14.02
C MET A 97 -5.59 7.48 -15.05
N ARG A 98 -4.93 7.93 -16.13
CA ARG A 98 -5.58 8.68 -17.21
C ARG A 98 -6.64 7.88 -17.94
N THR A 99 -6.43 6.58 -18.12
CA THR A 99 -7.38 5.69 -18.80
C THR A 99 -8.41 5.06 -17.87
N GLY A 100 -8.25 5.22 -16.54
CA GLY A 100 -9.11 4.58 -15.55
C GLY A 100 -8.97 3.06 -15.51
N ASN A 101 -7.86 2.53 -16.01
CA ASN A 101 -7.57 1.11 -16.04
C ASN A 101 -6.70 0.72 -14.83
N ARG A 102 -6.65 -0.58 -14.54
CA ARG A 102 -5.77 -1.11 -13.50
C ARG A 102 -4.30 -0.90 -13.89
N PHE A 103 -3.93 -1.22 -15.11
CA PHE A 103 -2.60 -1.03 -15.71
C PHE A 103 -2.77 -0.81 -17.23
N VAL A 104 -1.73 -0.41 -17.92
CA VAL A 104 -1.71 -0.20 -19.37
C VAL A 104 -1.38 -1.50 -20.11
N GLU A 105 -0.23 -2.10 -19.81
CA GLU A 105 0.25 -3.34 -20.43
C GLU A 105 0.45 -4.46 -19.41
N GLU A 106 1.05 -4.15 -18.24
CA GLU A 106 1.42 -5.12 -17.22
C GLU A 106 1.15 -4.60 -15.81
N ASP A 107 0.83 -5.48 -14.85
CA ASP A 107 0.59 -5.10 -13.47
C ASP A 107 1.87 -4.53 -12.83
N LEU A 108 1.94 -3.20 -12.71
CA LEU A 108 3.08 -2.47 -12.11
C LEU A 108 3.49 -3.06 -10.75
N ASN A 109 2.51 -3.51 -9.93
CA ASN A 109 2.78 -4.09 -8.61
C ASN A 109 3.31 -5.54 -8.67
N ARG A 110 3.81 -5.97 -9.82
CA ARG A 110 4.54 -7.22 -10.04
C ARG A 110 5.97 -7.00 -10.57
N LEU A 111 6.38 -5.72 -10.69
CA LEU A 111 7.61 -5.33 -11.37
C LEU A 111 8.67 -4.73 -10.45
N PHE A 112 8.39 -4.63 -9.14
CA PHE A 112 9.35 -4.13 -8.17
C PHE A 112 10.35 -5.20 -7.72
N ASN A 113 11.32 -4.77 -6.93
CA ASN A 113 12.40 -5.60 -6.39
C ASN A 113 13.26 -6.23 -7.50
N GLY A 114 13.58 -5.41 -8.53
CA GLY A 114 14.40 -5.79 -9.68
C GLY A 114 13.64 -6.57 -10.77
N ARG A 115 12.35 -6.88 -10.62
CA ARG A 115 11.59 -7.61 -11.64
C ARG A 115 11.40 -6.85 -12.93
N HIS A 116 11.41 -5.52 -12.89
CA HIS A 116 11.34 -4.66 -14.07
C HIS A 116 12.49 -4.90 -15.06
N GLU A 117 13.65 -5.42 -14.62
CA GLU A 117 14.79 -5.72 -15.48
C GLU A 117 14.50 -6.84 -16.51
N SER A 118 13.54 -7.71 -16.21
CA SER A 118 13.12 -8.81 -17.09
C SER A 118 11.88 -8.50 -17.92
N SER A 119 11.37 -7.27 -17.88
CA SER A 119 10.20 -6.82 -18.61
C SER A 119 10.51 -5.60 -19.46
N CYS A 120 9.72 -5.39 -20.51
CA CYS A 120 9.80 -4.22 -21.38
C CYS A 120 8.42 -3.56 -21.39
N GLY A 121 8.38 -2.24 -21.42
CA GLY A 121 7.12 -1.51 -21.48
C GLY A 121 7.03 -0.36 -20.48
N PRO A 122 5.92 0.38 -20.52
CA PRO A 122 5.79 1.60 -19.70
C PRO A 122 5.83 1.31 -18.20
N GLU A 123 5.21 0.21 -17.75
CA GLU A 123 5.21 -0.16 -16.33
C GLU A 123 6.60 -0.61 -15.84
N ALA A 124 7.40 -1.28 -16.68
CA ALA A 124 8.77 -1.67 -16.31
C ALA A 124 9.65 -0.43 -16.10
N MET A 125 9.58 0.53 -17.01
CA MET A 125 10.29 1.81 -16.86
C MET A 125 9.82 2.56 -15.64
N ARG A 126 8.50 2.56 -15.38
CA ARG A 126 7.92 3.24 -14.22
C ARG A 126 8.31 2.60 -12.90
N ALA A 127 8.36 1.26 -12.82
CA ALA A 127 8.84 0.55 -11.62
C ALA A 127 10.29 0.95 -11.31
N CYS A 128 11.17 0.96 -12.31
CA CYS A 128 12.55 1.41 -12.18
C CYS A 128 12.62 2.86 -11.65
N GLU A 129 11.83 3.78 -12.22
CA GLU A 129 11.78 5.18 -11.78
C GLU A 129 11.31 5.31 -10.33
N LEU A 130 10.23 4.61 -9.92
CA LEU A 130 9.71 4.64 -8.56
C LEU A 130 10.71 4.09 -7.55
N GLU A 131 11.44 3.02 -7.90
CA GLU A 131 12.52 2.50 -7.07
C GLU A 131 13.65 3.52 -6.90
N HIS A 132 14.05 4.22 -7.96
CA HIS A 132 15.06 5.27 -7.89
C HIS A 132 14.62 6.45 -7.02
N LEU A 133 13.38 6.91 -7.17
CA LEU A 133 12.82 7.98 -6.35
C LEU A 133 12.79 7.60 -4.87
N ALA A 134 12.35 6.38 -4.54
CA ALA A 134 12.33 5.89 -3.16
C ALA A 134 13.75 5.75 -2.58
N LYS A 135 14.71 5.19 -3.36
CA LYS A 135 16.13 5.10 -2.96
C LYS A 135 16.73 6.48 -2.67
N ALA A 136 16.49 7.44 -3.56
CA ALA A 136 16.98 8.82 -3.40
C ALA A 136 16.34 9.51 -2.18
N PHE A 137 15.04 9.33 -1.97
CA PHE A 137 14.32 9.92 -0.83
C PHE A 137 14.80 9.37 0.50
N PHE A 138 14.98 8.06 0.62
CA PHE A 138 15.43 7.38 1.83
C PHE A 138 16.97 7.33 1.98
N SER A 139 17.72 8.11 1.22
CA SER A 139 19.19 8.08 1.24
C SER A 139 19.83 8.71 2.49
N LEU A 140 19.11 9.59 3.20
CA LEU A 140 19.63 10.23 4.40
C LEU A 140 19.74 9.26 5.55
N ALA A 141 20.93 9.16 6.14
CA ALA A 141 21.18 8.31 7.29
C ALA A 141 20.54 8.87 8.58
N GLY A 142 20.29 7.95 9.55
CA GLY A 142 19.79 8.32 10.89
C GLY A 142 18.32 8.77 10.93
N ARG A 143 17.56 8.56 9.85
CA ARG A 143 16.14 8.92 9.79
C ARG A 143 15.25 7.68 9.91
N THR A 144 14.12 7.83 10.59
CA THR A 144 13.05 6.83 10.57
C THR A 144 12.36 6.85 9.21
N ARG A 145 12.07 5.67 8.64
CA ARG A 145 11.48 5.53 7.30
C ARG A 145 10.15 4.82 7.38
N LEU A 146 9.11 5.46 6.86
CA LEU A 146 7.75 4.94 6.81
C LEU A 146 7.24 4.97 5.36
N HIS A 147 6.61 3.88 4.91
CA HIS A 147 5.97 3.83 3.60
C HIS A 147 4.56 3.25 3.71
N TYR A 148 3.56 4.02 3.31
CA TYR A 148 2.20 3.55 3.09
C TYR A 148 1.87 3.56 1.61
N ASP A 149 1.73 2.36 1.02
CA ASP A 149 1.30 2.13 -0.36
C ASP A 149 -0.21 1.88 -0.34
N LEU A 150 -0.96 2.88 -0.77
CA LEU A 150 -2.42 2.95 -0.60
C LEU A 150 -3.13 2.35 -1.81
N HIS A 151 -3.98 1.37 -1.56
CA HIS A 151 -4.72 0.59 -2.54
C HIS A 151 -6.22 0.50 -2.22
N THR A 152 -6.96 -0.07 -3.16
CA THR A 152 -8.31 -0.58 -2.96
C THR A 152 -8.45 -1.93 -3.65
N ALA A 153 -9.25 -2.83 -3.06
CA ALA A 153 -9.44 -4.16 -3.58
C ALA A 153 -10.45 -4.19 -4.75
N ILE A 154 -10.24 -5.10 -5.71
CA ILE A 154 -11.20 -5.35 -6.81
C ILE A 154 -12.50 -5.92 -6.25
N ARG A 155 -12.40 -6.80 -5.24
CA ARG A 155 -13.54 -7.48 -4.61
C ARG A 155 -13.93 -6.78 -3.32
N GLY A 156 -15.18 -7.01 -2.89
CA GLY A 156 -15.61 -6.69 -1.53
C GLY A 156 -14.79 -7.42 -0.49
N SER A 157 -14.86 -6.95 0.74
CA SER A 157 -14.12 -7.50 1.86
C SER A 157 -14.99 -7.48 3.12
N LYS A 158 -15.00 -8.57 3.88
CA LYS A 158 -15.68 -8.63 5.19
C LYS A 158 -14.99 -7.79 6.27
N LEU A 159 -13.69 -7.55 6.08
CA LEU A 159 -12.91 -6.54 6.80
C LEU A 159 -12.48 -5.53 5.74
N GLU A 160 -13.17 -4.38 5.70
CA GLU A 160 -13.05 -3.46 4.57
C GLU A 160 -11.67 -2.81 4.49
N GLN A 161 -11.09 -2.48 5.64
CA GLN A 161 -9.79 -1.82 5.72
C GLN A 161 -8.78 -2.75 6.38
N PHE A 162 -7.78 -3.14 5.62
CA PHE A 162 -6.74 -4.02 6.12
C PHE A 162 -5.37 -3.67 5.53
N ALA A 163 -4.32 -4.14 6.22
CA ALA A 163 -2.96 -3.94 5.79
C ALA A 163 -2.26 -5.26 5.47
N LEU A 164 -1.38 -5.24 4.48
CA LEU A 164 -0.38 -6.29 4.28
C LEU A 164 0.95 -5.78 4.84
N TYR A 165 1.53 -6.53 5.76
CA TYR A 165 2.84 -6.26 6.34
C TYR A 165 3.88 -7.11 5.63
N PRO A 166 4.77 -6.54 4.82
CA PRO A 166 5.79 -7.28 4.09
C PRO A 166 6.74 -8.03 5.01
N PHE A 167 7.15 -9.20 4.55
CA PHE A 167 8.20 -9.97 5.21
C PHE A 167 9.55 -9.25 5.08
N LYS A 168 10.33 -9.30 6.14
CA LYS A 168 11.74 -8.95 6.12
C LYS A 168 12.50 -9.93 7.01
N GLU A 169 13.52 -10.57 6.45
CA GLU A 169 14.36 -11.51 7.19
C GLU A 169 15.02 -10.82 8.39
N GLY A 170 14.98 -11.49 9.55
CA GLY A 170 15.57 -11.01 10.80
C GLY A 170 14.83 -9.86 11.48
N ARG A 171 13.62 -9.47 10.99
CA ARG A 171 12.79 -8.45 11.63
C ARG A 171 11.40 -8.99 11.97
N ALA A 172 11.05 -8.98 13.24
CA ALA A 172 9.70 -9.25 13.69
C ALA A 172 8.77 -8.06 13.40
N PRO A 173 7.45 -8.29 13.22
CA PRO A 173 6.47 -7.22 13.05
C PRO A 173 6.43 -6.29 14.27
N SER A 174 6.48 -4.99 14.04
CA SER A 174 6.49 -3.96 15.08
C SER A 174 5.11 -3.77 15.71
N ARG A 175 4.98 -4.00 17.02
CA ARG A 175 3.76 -3.72 17.78
C ARG A 175 3.34 -2.26 17.66
N ARG A 176 4.29 -1.33 17.71
CA ARG A 176 4.06 0.10 17.54
C ARG A 176 3.38 0.43 16.19
N GLU A 177 3.88 -0.15 15.11
CA GLU A 177 3.30 0.07 13.78
C GLU A 177 1.91 -0.55 13.64
N LEU A 178 1.67 -1.72 14.26
CA LEU A 178 0.34 -2.31 14.31
C LEU A 178 -0.65 -1.43 15.08
N ALA A 179 -0.24 -0.83 16.20
CA ALA A 179 -1.04 0.13 16.95
C ALA A 179 -1.35 1.38 16.12
N ARG A 180 -0.36 1.86 15.33
CA ARG A 180 -0.55 2.97 14.39
C ARG A 180 -1.60 2.63 13.31
N LEU A 181 -1.52 1.45 12.71
CA LEU A 181 -2.50 0.96 11.74
C LEU A 181 -3.90 0.82 12.35
N ARG A 182 -3.99 0.26 13.55
CA ARG A 182 -5.28 0.16 14.27
C ARG A 182 -5.90 1.54 14.51
N ALA A 183 -5.10 2.51 14.94
CA ALA A 183 -5.54 3.88 15.14
C ALA A 183 -5.95 4.55 13.82
N ALA A 184 -5.32 4.19 12.69
CA ALA A 184 -5.68 4.63 11.36
C ALA A 184 -6.96 3.98 10.81
N GLY A 185 -7.56 3.03 11.54
CA GLY A 185 -8.83 2.41 11.15
C GLY A 185 -8.70 1.03 10.52
N MET A 186 -7.49 0.46 10.44
CA MET A 186 -7.33 -0.91 9.92
C MET A 186 -8.00 -1.91 10.88
N GLU A 187 -8.76 -2.84 10.30
CA GLU A 187 -9.49 -3.90 11.00
C GLU A 187 -8.66 -5.19 11.07
N ALA A 188 -7.77 -5.37 10.08
CA ALA A 188 -6.90 -6.54 10.02
C ALA A 188 -5.51 -6.21 9.49
N VAL A 189 -4.53 -7.06 9.86
CA VAL A 189 -3.20 -7.07 9.27
C VAL A 189 -2.84 -8.49 8.86
N LEU A 190 -2.43 -8.66 7.61
CA LEU A 190 -1.87 -9.89 7.08
C LEU A 190 -0.34 -9.84 7.16
N LEU A 191 0.23 -10.64 8.04
CA LEU A 191 1.67 -10.80 8.17
C LEU A 191 2.19 -11.72 7.06
N GLN A 192 3.06 -11.20 6.21
CA GLN A 192 3.67 -11.98 5.13
C GLN A 192 4.87 -12.78 5.67
N SER A 193 5.05 -13.99 5.17
CA SER A 193 6.10 -14.92 5.62
C SER A 193 7.22 -15.15 4.60
N LYS A 194 7.12 -14.48 3.43
CA LYS A 194 8.09 -14.62 2.32
C LYS A 194 8.31 -13.28 1.62
N PRO A 195 9.48 -13.08 1.00
CA PRO A 195 9.76 -11.95 0.13
C PRO A 195 8.71 -11.77 -0.97
N SER A 196 8.46 -10.54 -1.34
CA SER A 196 7.45 -10.18 -2.34
C SER A 196 8.01 -9.16 -3.33
N ILE A 197 7.30 -9.00 -4.46
CA ILE A 197 7.70 -8.15 -5.59
C ILE A 197 6.81 -6.90 -5.73
N VAL A 198 6.11 -6.53 -4.65
CA VAL A 198 5.29 -5.32 -4.61
C VAL A 198 6.09 -4.12 -4.09
N PHE A 199 5.60 -2.90 -4.31
CA PHE A 199 6.34 -1.68 -3.99
C PHE A 199 6.65 -1.55 -2.49
N SER A 200 5.68 -1.84 -1.62
CA SER A 200 5.90 -1.82 -0.16
C SER A 200 6.94 -2.85 0.29
N ALA A 201 7.00 -4.04 -0.33
CA ALA A 201 8.03 -5.03 -0.04
C ALA A 201 9.42 -4.57 -0.44
N PHE A 202 9.57 -3.93 -1.61
CA PHE A 202 10.84 -3.35 -2.04
C PHE A 202 11.36 -2.32 -1.03
N THR A 203 10.54 -1.38 -0.58
CA THR A 203 10.98 -0.38 0.39
C THR A 203 11.27 -0.97 1.77
N CYS A 204 10.53 -2.00 2.17
CA CYS A 204 10.76 -2.77 3.38
C CYS A 204 12.11 -3.52 3.35
N GLU A 205 12.33 -4.30 2.30
CA GLU A 205 13.48 -5.19 2.17
C GLU A 205 14.77 -4.42 1.87
N GLN A 206 14.73 -3.56 0.85
CA GLN A 206 15.91 -2.90 0.30
C GLN A 206 16.24 -1.57 0.99
N LEU A 207 15.22 -0.85 1.49
CA LEU A 207 15.40 0.49 2.04
C LEU A 207 15.16 0.56 3.56
N ASN A 208 14.91 -0.58 4.20
CA ASN A 208 14.69 -0.67 5.66
C ASN A 208 13.56 0.24 6.17
N ALA A 209 12.52 0.46 5.36
CA ALA A 209 11.35 1.19 5.79
C ALA A 209 10.39 0.30 6.59
N GLU A 210 9.66 0.88 7.55
CA GLU A 210 8.40 0.32 7.99
C GLU A 210 7.39 0.56 6.87
N ALA A 211 7.01 -0.52 6.18
CA ALA A 211 6.24 -0.41 4.95
C ALA A 211 5.01 -1.30 4.96
N PHE A 212 3.92 -0.80 4.39
CA PHE A 212 2.63 -1.50 4.36
C PHE A 212 1.92 -1.24 3.04
N THR A 213 1.23 -2.27 2.52
CA THR A 213 0.17 -2.05 1.55
C THR A 213 -1.14 -1.92 2.30
N LEU A 214 -1.86 -0.81 2.14
CA LEU A 214 -3.14 -0.56 2.80
C LEU A 214 -4.28 -0.68 1.80
N GLU A 215 -5.19 -1.62 2.05
CA GLU A 215 -6.41 -1.83 1.27
C GLU A 215 -7.57 -1.08 1.94
N LEU A 216 -8.14 -0.09 1.24
CA LEU A 216 -9.09 0.88 1.79
C LEU A 216 -10.54 0.65 1.35
N GLY A 217 -10.89 -0.59 1.05
CA GLY A 217 -12.21 -0.95 0.56
C GLY A 217 -12.24 -1.25 -0.94
N LYS A 218 -13.41 -1.14 -1.58
CA LYS A 218 -13.59 -1.53 -2.97
C LYS A 218 -13.23 -0.41 -3.96
N ALA A 219 -12.51 -0.75 -5.03
CA ALA A 219 -12.15 0.16 -6.12
C ALA A 219 -13.38 0.78 -6.79
N ARG A 220 -13.35 2.09 -7.02
CA ARG A 220 -14.39 2.88 -7.67
C ARG A 220 -13.78 3.96 -8.57
N PRO A 221 -14.52 4.50 -9.57
CA PRO A 221 -14.05 5.62 -10.37
C PRO A 221 -13.85 6.91 -9.54
N PHE A 222 -13.05 7.83 -10.03
CA PHE A 222 -12.91 9.17 -9.45
C PHE A 222 -14.27 9.81 -9.14
N ARG A 223 -14.37 10.48 -7.99
CA ARG A 223 -15.58 11.16 -7.48
C ARG A 223 -16.74 10.24 -7.10
N HIS A 224 -16.56 8.91 -7.15
CA HIS A 224 -17.55 7.93 -6.71
C HIS A 224 -17.14 7.21 -5.40
N ASN A 225 -16.23 7.80 -4.63
CA ASN A 225 -15.64 7.20 -3.44
C ASN A 225 -16.36 7.56 -2.12
N ALA A 226 -17.55 8.17 -2.16
CA ALA A 226 -18.28 8.59 -0.95
C ALA A 226 -18.57 7.45 0.05
N GLY A 227 -18.58 6.17 -0.42
CA GLY A 227 -18.76 5.01 0.45
C GLY A 227 -17.46 4.42 1.00
N VAL A 228 -16.29 5.00 0.69
CA VAL A 228 -15.00 4.56 1.22
C VAL A 228 -14.64 5.45 2.42
N ASN A 229 -14.71 4.88 3.63
CA ASN A 229 -14.42 5.64 4.84
C ASN A 229 -12.92 5.71 5.08
N VAL A 230 -12.28 6.81 4.69
CA VAL A 230 -10.85 7.06 4.92
C VAL A 230 -10.57 8.12 5.99
N GLU A 231 -11.57 8.56 6.73
CA GLU A 231 -11.44 9.69 7.69
C GLU A 231 -10.39 9.42 8.77
N ARG A 232 -10.42 8.23 9.38
CA ARG A 232 -9.46 7.85 10.43
C ARG A 232 -8.03 7.79 9.88
N LEU A 233 -7.87 7.23 8.69
CA LEU A 233 -6.58 7.18 8.00
C LEU A 233 -6.09 8.58 7.67
N GLU A 234 -6.95 9.44 7.09
CA GLU A 234 -6.60 10.82 6.76
C GLU A 234 -6.16 11.61 8.00
N GLN A 235 -6.90 11.47 9.10
CA GLN A 235 -6.53 12.09 10.37
C GLN A 235 -5.18 11.59 10.89
N ARG A 236 -4.95 10.27 10.83
CA ARG A 236 -3.68 9.66 11.27
C ARG A 236 -2.52 10.12 10.40
N LEU A 237 -2.69 10.17 9.08
CA LEU A 237 -1.67 10.68 8.16
C LEU A 237 -1.33 12.16 8.44
N LYS A 238 -2.34 13.00 8.72
CA LYS A 238 -2.09 14.39 9.15
C LYS A 238 -1.25 14.44 10.42
N GLN A 239 -1.57 13.66 11.44
CA GLN A 239 -0.80 13.60 12.69
C GLN A 239 0.64 13.13 12.47
N ILE A 240 0.87 12.13 11.62
CA ILE A 240 2.21 11.67 11.24
C ILE A 240 2.99 12.79 10.55
N ILE A 241 2.37 13.44 9.56
CA ILE A 241 2.94 14.55 8.80
C ILE A 241 3.34 15.70 9.71
N GLU A 242 2.48 16.07 10.67
CA GLU A 242 2.67 17.18 11.58
C GLU A 242 3.48 16.84 12.84
N GLY A 243 3.83 15.55 13.04
CA GLY A 243 4.54 15.09 14.24
C GLY A 243 3.71 15.25 15.52
N THR A 244 2.39 15.13 15.42
CA THR A 244 1.44 15.30 16.53
C THR A 244 0.76 13.97 16.91
N GLU A 245 1.32 12.84 16.49
CA GLU A 245 0.80 11.53 16.90
C GLU A 245 0.83 11.39 18.42
N PRO A 246 -0.25 10.86 19.02
CA PRO A 246 -0.21 10.40 20.41
C PRO A 246 0.84 9.29 20.59
N SER A 247 1.36 9.15 21.81
CA SER A 247 2.24 8.01 22.12
C SER A 247 1.56 6.68 21.78
N LEU A 248 2.31 5.78 21.14
CA LEU A 248 1.85 4.45 20.73
C LEU A 248 2.42 3.34 21.63
N GLU A 249 3.20 3.69 22.65
CA GLU A 249 3.93 2.72 23.51
C GLU A 249 2.97 1.81 24.28
N GLU A 250 1.83 2.34 24.74
CA GLU A 250 0.80 1.60 25.47
C GLU A 250 -0.50 1.42 24.67
N ALA A 251 -0.45 1.67 23.36
CA ALA A 251 -1.65 1.61 22.55
C ALA A 251 -2.16 0.17 22.39
N SER A 252 -3.47 -0.02 22.65
CA SER A 252 -4.14 -1.31 22.51
C SER A 252 -4.23 -1.73 21.05
N LEU A 253 -4.06 -3.04 20.81
CA LEU A 253 -4.40 -3.71 19.55
C LEU A 253 -5.83 -4.25 19.52
N ASP A 254 -6.63 -3.98 20.54
CA ASP A 254 -8.01 -4.49 20.63
C ASP A 254 -8.82 -4.16 19.38
N GLY A 255 -9.45 -5.21 18.83
CA GLY A 255 -10.23 -5.12 17.59
C GLY A 255 -9.39 -5.11 16.30
N LEU A 256 -8.05 -5.24 16.36
CA LEU A 256 -7.22 -5.52 15.21
C LEU A 256 -7.03 -7.04 15.08
N GLN A 257 -7.47 -7.61 13.96
CA GLN A 257 -7.31 -9.02 13.69
C GLN A 257 -5.97 -9.27 12.99
N LEU A 258 -5.16 -10.18 13.53
CA LEU A 258 -3.89 -10.57 12.91
C LEU A 258 -4.07 -11.90 12.17
N PHE A 259 -3.53 -11.95 10.96
CA PHE A 259 -3.50 -13.15 10.13
C PHE A 259 -2.10 -13.42 9.63
N SER A 260 -1.78 -14.69 9.41
CA SER A 260 -0.59 -15.13 8.68
C SER A 260 -0.98 -15.84 7.39
N VAL A 261 -0.06 -15.86 6.44
CA VAL A 261 -0.22 -16.63 5.21
C VAL A 261 0.05 -18.11 5.53
N ALA A 262 -0.99 -18.93 5.40
CA ALA A 262 -0.87 -20.38 5.54
C ALA A 262 -0.38 -21.00 4.23
N ARG A 263 -1.09 -20.75 3.13
CA ARG A 263 -0.73 -21.30 1.80
C ARG A 263 -1.17 -20.36 0.67
N GLU A 264 -0.45 -20.43 -0.45
CA GLU A 264 -0.87 -19.81 -1.70
C GLU A 264 -1.54 -20.84 -2.60
N VAL A 265 -2.59 -20.42 -3.30
CA VAL A 265 -3.27 -21.20 -4.33
C VAL A 265 -2.75 -20.73 -5.67
N ILE A 266 -1.93 -21.57 -6.34
CA ILE A 266 -1.33 -21.24 -7.62
C ILE A 266 -2.11 -21.96 -8.73
N LYS A 267 -2.52 -21.21 -9.76
CA LYS A 267 -3.08 -21.79 -10.98
C LYS A 267 -1.95 -22.37 -11.82
N HIS A 268 -1.94 -23.66 -12.07
CA HIS A 268 -0.90 -24.32 -12.87
C HIS A 268 -1.33 -24.56 -14.32
N SER A 269 -2.64 -24.68 -14.57
CA SER A 269 -3.15 -24.95 -15.92
C SER A 269 -4.52 -24.31 -16.17
N GLU A 270 -4.99 -24.40 -17.40
CA GLU A 270 -6.35 -23.94 -17.75
C GLU A 270 -7.47 -24.88 -17.22
N ALA A 271 -7.11 -26.05 -16.70
CA ALA A 271 -8.05 -26.94 -16.00
C ALA A 271 -8.29 -26.55 -14.54
N PHE A 272 -7.67 -25.45 -14.06
CA PHE A 272 -7.83 -24.97 -12.71
C PHE A 272 -9.26 -24.54 -12.40
N ILE A 273 -9.80 -25.05 -11.30
CA ILE A 273 -11.12 -24.70 -10.78
C ILE A 273 -10.98 -24.19 -9.35
N LEU A 274 -11.52 -23.02 -9.09
CA LEU A 274 -11.67 -22.47 -7.74
C LEU A 274 -13.12 -22.63 -7.31
N HIS A 275 -13.37 -23.45 -6.29
CA HIS A 275 -14.72 -23.79 -5.79
C HIS A 275 -15.27 -22.72 -4.84
N LEU A 276 -15.31 -21.47 -5.32
CA LEU A 276 -15.88 -20.33 -4.58
C LEU A 276 -16.86 -19.58 -5.48
N PRO A 277 -17.89 -18.95 -4.89
CA PRO A 277 -18.76 -18.05 -5.63
C PRO A 277 -17.97 -16.93 -6.35
N ALA A 278 -18.47 -16.48 -7.49
CA ALA A 278 -17.79 -15.45 -8.28
C ALA A 278 -17.67 -14.11 -7.53
N ASP A 279 -18.57 -13.84 -6.59
CA ASP A 279 -18.68 -12.64 -5.76
C ASP A 279 -18.13 -12.81 -4.34
N VAL A 280 -17.45 -13.94 -4.06
CA VAL A 280 -16.86 -14.18 -2.73
C VAL A 280 -15.98 -13.01 -2.28
N GLU A 281 -16.18 -12.57 -1.06
CA GLU A 281 -15.44 -11.46 -0.47
C GLU A 281 -14.12 -11.94 0.16
N ASN A 282 -13.16 -11.04 0.24
CA ASN A 282 -11.97 -11.25 1.06
C ASN A 282 -12.37 -11.54 2.51
N PHE A 283 -11.55 -12.31 3.22
CA PHE A 283 -11.78 -12.80 4.58
C PHE A 283 -13.00 -13.71 4.75
N SER A 284 -13.58 -14.25 3.66
CA SER A 284 -14.60 -15.30 3.79
C SER A 284 -14.01 -16.55 4.41
N GLU A 285 -14.72 -17.10 5.39
CA GLU A 285 -14.30 -18.29 6.14
C GLU A 285 -14.32 -19.53 5.26
N LEU A 286 -13.34 -20.39 5.47
CA LEU A 286 -13.17 -21.67 4.78
C LEU A 286 -13.26 -22.79 5.81
N PRO A 287 -14.30 -23.64 5.78
CA PRO A 287 -14.43 -24.73 6.73
C PRO A 287 -13.37 -25.80 6.51
N LYS A 288 -12.88 -26.41 7.60
CA LYS A 288 -11.94 -27.53 7.51
C LYS A 288 -12.52 -28.67 6.66
N GLY A 289 -11.68 -29.25 5.79
CA GLY A 289 -12.07 -30.30 4.86
C GLY A 289 -12.70 -29.80 3.55
N TYR A 290 -12.92 -28.48 3.41
CA TYR A 290 -13.46 -27.90 2.19
C TYR A 290 -12.46 -28.02 1.02
N LEU A 291 -12.91 -28.54 -0.12
CA LEU A 291 -12.14 -28.55 -1.36
C LEU A 291 -12.20 -27.15 -1.97
N LEU A 292 -11.17 -26.34 -1.72
CA LEU A 292 -11.11 -24.95 -2.18
C LEU A 292 -10.82 -24.86 -3.67
N ALA A 293 -9.87 -25.65 -4.16
CA ALA A 293 -9.46 -25.62 -5.56
C ALA A 293 -8.91 -26.97 -6.01
N GLU A 294 -8.96 -27.18 -7.32
CA GLU A 294 -8.30 -28.31 -7.99
C GLU A 294 -7.71 -27.89 -9.32
N ASP A 295 -6.69 -28.61 -9.78
CA ASP A 295 -6.00 -28.38 -11.04
C ASP A 295 -5.60 -29.71 -11.70
N ALA A 296 -5.06 -29.66 -12.90
CA ALA A 296 -4.55 -30.83 -13.61
C ALA A 296 -3.57 -31.63 -12.72
N GLY A 297 -3.43 -32.96 -13.01
CA GLY A 297 -2.49 -33.82 -12.29
C GLY A 297 -2.92 -34.20 -10.88
N LYS A 298 -4.21 -34.08 -10.54
CA LYS A 298 -4.79 -34.34 -9.20
C LYS A 298 -4.33 -33.41 -8.10
N THR A 299 -3.81 -32.21 -8.45
CA THR A 299 -3.49 -31.18 -7.46
C THR A 299 -4.79 -30.66 -6.83
N ARG A 300 -4.85 -30.67 -5.50
CA ARG A 300 -6.01 -30.22 -4.74
C ARG A 300 -5.59 -29.36 -3.56
N TRP A 301 -6.36 -28.30 -3.31
CA TRP A 301 -6.25 -27.46 -2.11
C TRP A 301 -7.44 -27.74 -1.21
N ILE A 302 -7.22 -28.61 -0.23
CA ILE A 302 -8.19 -28.93 0.82
C ILE A 302 -7.81 -28.11 2.04
N ILE A 303 -8.78 -27.49 2.69
CA ILE A 303 -8.57 -26.67 3.89
C ILE A 303 -8.28 -27.56 5.09
N GLU A 304 -7.13 -27.37 5.69
CA GLU A 304 -6.67 -28.09 6.88
C GLU A 304 -6.54 -27.16 8.09
N GLU A 305 -6.37 -25.89 7.85
CA GLU A 305 -6.11 -24.86 8.83
C GLU A 305 -7.36 -24.50 9.65
N LYS A 306 -7.18 -24.25 10.95
CA LYS A 306 -8.26 -23.81 11.82
C LYS A 306 -8.50 -22.30 11.65
N GLY A 307 -9.75 -21.93 11.40
CA GLY A 307 -10.12 -20.53 11.20
C GLY A 307 -9.61 -19.93 9.88
N ALA A 308 -9.32 -20.82 8.90
CA ALA A 308 -8.88 -20.42 7.57
C ALA A 308 -9.86 -19.44 6.91
N ARG A 309 -9.29 -18.46 6.19
CA ARG A 309 -10.05 -17.53 5.34
C ARG A 309 -9.36 -17.39 3.99
N ILE A 310 -10.12 -16.96 2.99
CA ILE A 310 -9.57 -16.65 1.66
C ILE A 310 -9.35 -15.14 1.50
N ILE A 311 -8.23 -14.76 0.85
CA ILE A 311 -7.98 -13.40 0.44
C ILE A 311 -7.51 -13.35 -1.01
N PHE A 312 -7.91 -12.32 -1.75
CA PHE A 312 -7.61 -12.11 -3.18
C PHE A 312 -7.96 -13.29 -4.10
N PRO A 313 -9.16 -13.92 -3.98
CA PRO A 313 -9.54 -15.03 -4.86
C PRO A 313 -9.73 -14.52 -6.28
N ASN A 314 -8.97 -15.06 -7.24
CA ASN A 314 -9.04 -14.72 -8.66
C ASN A 314 -8.68 -15.91 -9.57
N PRO A 315 -9.66 -16.72 -10.00
CA PRO A 315 -9.42 -17.85 -10.88
C PRO A 315 -9.02 -17.45 -12.32
N LYS A 316 -9.18 -16.16 -12.69
CA LYS A 316 -8.89 -15.66 -14.05
C LYS A 316 -7.44 -15.25 -14.25
N VAL A 317 -6.57 -15.44 -13.26
CA VAL A 317 -5.13 -15.19 -13.43
C VAL A 317 -4.53 -16.15 -14.48
N LYS A 318 -3.42 -15.73 -15.09
CA LYS A 318 -2.65 -16.57 -16.00
C LYS A 318 -2.07 -17.77 -15.26
N SER A 319 -1.83 -18.88 -15.97
CA SER A 319 -1.11 -20.04 -15.42
C SER A 319 0.26 -19.62 -14.88
N GLY A 320 0.65 -20.17 -13.73
CA GLY A 320 1.83 -19.79 -12.97
C GLY A 320 1.59 -18.68 -11.94
N LEU A 321 0.43 -18.01 -11.96
CA LEU A 321 0.12 -16.93 -11.03
C LEU A 321 -0.79 -17.39 -9.89
N ARG A 322 -0.76 -16.61 -8.79
CA ARG A 322 -1.53 -16.86 -7.57
C ARG A 322 -3.01 -16.55 -7.77
N ALA A 323 -3.85 -17.57 -7.62
CA ALA A 323 -5.31 -17.50 -7.72
C ALA A 323 -6.01 -17.23 -6.38
N GLY A 324 -5.27 -17.20 -5.27
CA GLY A 324 -5.78 -16.88 -3.94
C GLY A 324 -4.75 -17.13 -2.85
N ILE A 325 -5.03 -16.63 -1.64
CA ILE A 325 -4.22 -16.87 -0.45
C ILE A 325 -5.12 -17.44 0.64
N ILE A 326 -4.73 -18.57 1.20
CA ILE A 326 -5.32 -19.13 2.42
C ILE A 326 -4.58 -18.48 3.58
N ILE A 327 -5.32 -17.84 4.45
CA ILE A 327 -4.80 -17.19 5.66
C ILE A 327 -5.42 -17.83 6.90
N GLU A 328 -4.72 -17.75 8.02
CA GLU A 328 -5.17 -18.22 9.32
C GLU A 328 -4.93 -17.17 10.40
N PRO A 329 -5.70 -17.19 11.51
CA PRO A 329 -5.46 -16.29 12.62
C PRO A 329 -4.03 -16.43 13.16
N ALA A 330 -3.35 -15.30 13.35
CA ALA A 330 -2.02 -15.23 13.90
C ALA A 330 -2.06 -14.79 15.38
N SER A 331 -1.10 -15.28 16.17
CA SER A 331 -0.94 -14.88 17.56
C SER A 331 -0.10 -13.61 17.68
N GLU A 332 -0.40 -12.76 18.67
CA GLU A 332 0.46 -11.63 19.05
C GLU A 332 1.85 -12.07 19.53
N ALA A 333 2.05 -13.35 19.83
CA ALA A 333 3.38 -13.89 20.18
C ALA A 333 4.41 -13.80 19.03
N LEU A 334 3.95 -13.52 17.79
CA LEU A 334 4.82 -13.28 16.63
C LEU A 334 5.36 -11.85 16.56
N LEU A 335 4.89 -10.95 17.43
CA LEU A 335 5.26 -9.55 17.41
C LEU A 335 6.60 -9.33 18.14
N ASP A 336 7.32 -8.32 17.70
CA ASP A 336 8.52 -7.86 18.39
C ASP A 336 8.16 -7.39 19.81
N GLN A 337 8.69 -8.08 20.81
CA GLN A 337 8.55 -7.73 22.22
C GLN A 337 9.66 -6.79 22.68
N SER A 338 10.54 -6.31 21.79
CA SER A 338 11.70 -5.47 22.11
C SER A 338 11.36 -4.05 22.59
N LEU A 339 10.08 -3.78 22.85
CA LEU A 339 9.58 -2.51 23.42
C LEU A 339 8.98 -2.72 24.84
N ALA A 340 9.34 -3.79 25.54
CA ALA A 340 9.05 -3.96 26.97
C ALA A 340 10.19 -3.41 27.83
#